data_e13606b26d4695f6d8a120765f891455
#
_entry.id   e13606b26d4695f6d8a120765f891455
#
_cell.length_a   1.000
_cell.length_b   1.000
_cell.length_c   1.000
_cell.angle_alpha   90.00
_cell.angle_beta   90.00
_cell.angle_gamma   90.00
#
_symmetry.space_group_name_H-M   'P 1'
#
loop_
_entity.id
_entity.type
_entity.pdbx_description
1 polymer ?
#
loop_
_entity_poly.entity_id
_entity_poly.type
_entity_poly.pdbx_seq_one_letter_code
_entity_poly.pdbx_strand_id
1 'polypeptide(L)'
;MSTGGGVPPRRRVSRQLPLALRYPPDQRFDTFVAAPSGALAQLRALAAGGGDWLYLEGATGTGKTHLALAACAEAEAQGRSAAYLPLAAAAGRLGQALESLDGMGLVALDGLEAIAGDRGDEVALFDFHNRARAAGIGVLYAAVAAPALLALGLPDLRSRLAQCARVALLPLDDDGRAEVLRLRARRRGLQFDEAAIAWLLKRAGRDLAGLTARLDALDRASLAAQRRVTVPFLREVLGHAGG
;
A
#
# COMPACT_ATOMS: atom_id res chain seq x y z
N MET A 1 -34.90 57.33 3.50
CA MET A 1 -34.97 56.17 2.58
C MET A 1 -33.57 55.55 2.57
N SER A 2 -33.40 54.53 3.36
CA SER A 2 -32.08 53.90 3.58
C SER A 2 -32.11 52.53 2.92
N THR A 3 -31.30 52.34 1.90
CA THR A 3 -31.17 51.09 1.15
C THR A 3 -30.09 50.21 1.79
N GLY A 4 -30.53 49.16 2.51
CA GLY A 4 -29.65 48.13 3.07
C GLY A 4 -29.14 47.21 1.98
N GLY A 5 -27.83 47.24 1.72
CA GLY A 5 -27.13 46.27 0.89
C GLY A 5 -26.87 44.96 1.65
N GLY A 6 -27.65 43.94 1.37
CA GLY A 6 -27.41 42.59 1.93
C GLY A 6 -26.22 41.96 1.23
N VAL A 7 -25.21 41.58 2.02
CA VAL A 7 -24.07 40.73 1.58
C VAL A 7 -24.56 39.30 1.36
N PRO A 8 -24.32 38.68 0.19
CA PRO A 8 -24.75 37.30 -0.05
C PRO A 8 -23.94 36.33 0.83
N PRO A 9 -24.56 35.23 1.29
CA PRO A 9 -23.88 34.26 2.14
C PRO A 9 -22.77 33.56 1.34
N ARG A 10 -21.57 33.55 1.93
CA ARG A 10 -20.43 32.81 1.42
C ARG A 10 -20.81 31.32 1.31
N ARG A 11 -20.81 30.78 0.10
CA ARG A 11 -20.92 29.33 -0.14
C ARG A 11 -19.84 28.63 0.67
N ARG A 12 -20.24 27.79 1.63
CA ARG A 12 -19.37 26.82 2.26
C ARG A 12 -18.92 25.88 1.16
N VAL A 13 -17.64 25.95 0.82
CA VAL A 13 -16.98 24.92 0.01
C VAL A 13 -17.06 23.66 0.86
N SER A 14 -17.89 22.72 0.44
CA SER A 14 -17.92 21.37 1.02
C SER A 14 -16.51 20.79 0.90
N ARG A 15 -15.80 20.64 2.02
CA ARG A 15 -14.61 19.81 2.05
C ARG A 15 -15.06 18.42 1.57
N GLN A 16 -14.70 18.06 0.35
CA GLN A 16 -14.80 16.69 -0.10
C GLN A 16 -13.89 15.89 0.82
N LEU A 17 -14.51 15.16 1.76
CA LEU A 17 -13.82 14.16 2.56
C LEU A 17 -13.15 13.21 1.56
N PRO A 18 -11.87 12.86 1.75
CA PRO A 18 -11.25 11.82 0.93
C PRO A 18 -12.18 10.62 0.98
N LEU A 19 -12.52 10.07 -0.20
CA LEU A 19 -13.26 8.81 -0.28
C LEU A 19 -12.55 7.85 0.66
N ALA A 20 -13.28 7.31 1.61
CA ALA A 20 -12.80 6.21 2.43
C ALA A 20 -12.52 5.06 1.45
N LEU A 21 -11.29 4.95 0.98
CA LEU A 21 -10.83 3.83 0.18
C LEU A 21 -11.01 2.61 1.07
N ARG A 22 -12.03 1.80 0.79
CA ARG A 22 -12.16 0.50 1.43
C ARG A 22 -10.92 -0.29 1.03
N TYR A 23 -10.04 -0.49 2.01
CA TYR A 23 -8.82 -1.27 1.79
C TYR A 23 -9.20 -2.67 1.29
N PRO A 24 -8.55 -3.17 0.25
CA PRO A 24 -8.84 -4.48 -0.29
C PRO A 24 -8.85 -5.53 0.83
N PRO A 25 -9.85 -6.43 0.88
CA PRO A 25 -9.99 -7.41 1.97
C PRO A 25 -8.80 -8.37 2.05
N ASP A 26 -8.08 -8.55 0.95
CA ASP A 26 -6.89 -9.39 0.88
C ASP A 26 -5.62 -8.72 1.42
N GLN A 27 -5.68 -7.41 1.76
CA GLN A 27 -4.54 -6.66 2.27
C GLN A 27 -4.71 -6.41 3.77
N ARG A 28 -4.43 -7.45 4.53
CA ARG A 28 -4.46 -7.48 6.00
C ARG A 28 -3.18 -8.14 6.52
N PHE A 29 -2.82 -7.89 7.77
CA PHE A 29 -1.64 -8.50 8.36
C PHE A 29 -1.72 -10.04 8.44
N ASP A 30 -2.91 -10.59 8.62
CA ASP A 30 -3.16 -12.04 8.67
C ASP A 30 -3.06 -12.73 7.30
N THR A 31 -3.01 -11.95 6.22
CA THR A 31 -2.82 -12.44 4.86
C THR A 31 -1.42 -12.23 4.31
N PHE A 32 -0.53 -11.64 5.10
CA PHE A 32 0.85 -11.42 4.70
C PHE A 32 1.71 -12.65 4.98
N VAL A 33 2.29 -13.21 3.93
CA VAL A 33 3.14 -14.40 4.00
C VAL A 33 4.60 -14.00 4.19
N ALA A 34 5.32 -14.74 5.04
CA ALA A 34 6.77 -14.60 5.27
C ALA A 34 7.21 -13.19 5.73
N ALA A 35 6.50 -12.61 6.69
CA ALA A 35 6.94 -11.37 7.32
C ALA A 35 8.27 -11.57 8.07
N PRO A 36 9.22 -10.61 7.98
CA PRO A 36 10.39 -10.62 8.82
C PRO A 36 10.01 -10.67 10.31
N SER A 37 10.87 -11.33 11.10
CA SER A 37 10.63 -11.47 12.54
C SER A 37 10.38 -10.10 13.20
N GLY A 38 9.30 -9.98 13.98
CA GLY A 38 8.93 -8.74 14.65
C GLY A 38 8.28 -7.66 13.78
N ALA A 39 8.36 -7.73 12.43
CA ALA A 39 7.85 -6.69 11.54
C ALA A 39 6.35 -6.43 11.72
N LEU A 40 5.54 -7.50 11.80
CA LEU A 40 4.10 -7.35 12.01
C LEU A 40 3.77 -6.76 13.38
N ALA A 41 4.56 -7.07 14.42
CA ALA A 41 4.37 -6.49 15.75
C ALA A 41 4.66 -4.97 15.74
N GLN A 42 5.74 -4.54 15.08
CA GLN A 42 6.07 -3.12 14.93
C GLN A 42 4.99 -2.38 14.13
N LEU A 43 4.50 -2.95 13.03
CA LEU A 43 3.42 -2.37 12.21
C LEU A 43 2.10 -2.25 13.00
N ARG A 44 1.75 -3.26 13.81
CA ARG A 44 0.57 -3.19 14.68
C ARG A 44 0.73 -2.15 15.78
N ALA A 45 1.93 -2.03 16.38
CA ALA A 45 2.21 -1.00 17.37
C ALA A 45 2.05 0.41 16.76
N LEU A 46 2.59 0.64 15.56
CA LEU A 46 2.41 1.90 14.83
C LEU A 46 0.92 2.16 14.50
N ALA A 47 0.18 1.16 14.04
CA ALA A 47 -1.25 1.26 13.77
C ALA A 47 -2.06 1.60 15.03
N ALA A 48 -1.66 1.08 16.18
CA ALA A 48 -2.26 1.39 17.48
C ALA A 48 -1.92 2.78 18.03
N GLY A 49 -1.01 3.52 17.38
CA GLY A 49 -0.57 4.86 17.81
C GLY A 49 0.62 4.87 18.73
N GLY A 50 1.30 3.75 18.86
CA GLY A 50 2.56 3.60 19.58
C GLY A 50 3.71 3.22 18.65
N GLY A 51 4.89 3.05 19.23
CA GLY A 51 6.09 2.62 18.52
C GLY A 51 6.74 3.71 17.67
N ASP A 52 7.80 3.29 16.99
CA ASP A 52 8.58 4.16 16.10
C ASP A 52 7.94 4.27 14.72
N TRP A 53 8.24 5.35 14.01
CA TRP A 53 7.95 5.44 12.59
C TRP A 53 8.74 4.37 11.83
N LEU A 54 8.09 3.79 10.82
CA LEU A 54 8.66 2.66 10.10
C LEU A 54 9.01 3.04 8.66
N TYR A 55 10.08 2.43 8.19
CA TYR A 55 10.52 2.51 6.80
C TYR A 55 10.60 1.10 6.21
N LEU A 56 9.65 0.78 5.32
CA LEU A 56 9.63 -0.49 4.58
C LEU A 56 10.53 -0.35 3.35
N GLU A 57 11.49 -1.24 3.21
CA GLU A 57 12.33 -1.31 2.01
C GLU A 57 12.27 -2.69 1.37
N GLY A 58 12.39 -2.73 0.06
CA GLY A 58 12.44 -3.98 -0.69
C GLY A 58 12.09 -3.79 -2.15
N ALA A 59 12.52 -4.71 -2.99
CA ALA A 59 12.23 -4.69 -4.42
C ALA A 59 10.73 -4.61 -4.72
N THR A 60 10.36 -4.24 -5.94
CA THR A 60 8.96 -4.28 -6.40
C THR A 60 8.38 -5.68 -6.20
N GLY A 61 7.13 -5.76 -5.73
CA GLY A 61 6.46 -7.03 -5.50
C GLY A 61 6.75 -7.72 -4.16
N THR A 62 7.57 -7.14 -3.25
CA THR A 62 7.85 -7.73 -1.92
C THR A 62 6.71 -7.53 -0.90
N GLY A 63 5.64 -6.81 -1.25
CA GLY A 63 4.49 -6.64 -0.38
C GLY A 63 4.47 -5.34 0.45
N LYS A 64 5.31 -4.34 0.14
CA LYS A 64 5.31 -3.02 0.81
C LYS A 64 3.93 -2.38 0.83
N THR A 65 3.31 -2.25 -0.34
CA THR A 65 1.95 -1.71 -0.48
C THR A 65 0.92 -2.51 0.33
N HIS A 66 1.05 -3.85 0.35
CA HIS A 66 0.19 -4.71 1.16
C HIS A 66 0.28 -4.33 2.65
N LEU A 67 1.50 -4.24 3.19
CA LEU A 67 1.71 -3.88 4.60
C LEU A 67 1.29 -2.45 4.91
N ALA A 68 1.49 -1.51 3.98
CA ALA A 68 1.04 -0.12 4.13
C ALA A 68 -0.50 -0.04 4.25
N LEU A 69 -1.23 -0.72 3.37
CA LEU A 69 -2.69 -0.78 3.40
C LEU A 69 -3.21 -1.58 4.59
N ALA A 70 -2.52 -2.67 4.97
CA ALA A 70 -2.85 -3.43 6.17
C ALA A 70 -2.71 -2.60 7.45
N ALA A 71 -1.66 -1.77 7.55
CA ALA A 71 -1.46 -0.87 8.70
C ALA A 71 -2.57 0.19 8.79
N CYS A 72 -2.95 0.80 7.67
CA CYS A 72 -4.07 1.73 7.62
C CYS A 72 -5.39 1.07 8.02
N ALA A 73 -5.67 -0.12 7.49
CA ALA A 73 -6.87 -0.86 7.82
C ALA A 73 -6.94 -1.27 9.29
N GLU A 74 -5.80 -1.65 9.89
CA GLU A 74 -5.70 -1.98 11.31
C GLU A 74 -5.94 -0.74 12.18
N ALA A 75 -5.36 0.42 11.82
CA ALA A 75 -5.57 1.68 12.51
C ALA A 75 -7.06 2.09 12.50
N GLU A 76 -7.74 1.99 11.35
CA GLU A 76 -9.17 2.27 11.24
C GLU A 76 -10.03 1.29 12.05
N ALA A 77 -9.67 0.00 12.08
CA ALA A 77 -10.36 -1.00 12.90
C ALA A 77 -10.24 -0.69 14.39
N GLN A 78 -9.20 0.03 14.80
CA GLN A 78 -8.97 0.52 16.17
C GLN A 78 -9.54 1.94 16.41
N GLY A 79 -10.33 2.47 15.47
CA GLY A 79 -10.98 3.78 15.58
C GLY A 79 -10.06 4.98 15.32
N ARG A 80 -8.86 4.76 14.77
CA ARG A 80 -7.93 5.83 14.40
C ARG A 80 -8.09 6.20 12.93
N SER A 81 -8.04 7.49 12.61
CA SER A 81 -8.01 7.94 11.21
C SER A 81 -6.70 7.50 10.54
N ALA A 82 -6.79 6.96 9.33
CA ALA A 82 -5.63 6.55 8.57
C ALA A 82 -5.73 6.99 7.11
N ALA A 83 -4.58 7.25 6.49
CA ALA A 83 -4.50 7.60 5.08
C ALA A 83 -3.35 6.86 4.40
N TYR A 84 -3.63 6.33 3.21
CA TYR A 84 -2.64 5.77 2.31
C TYR A 84 -2.48 6.69 1.11
N LEU A 85 -1.23 7.10 0.82
CA LEU A 85 -0.89 7.95 -0.32
C LEU A 85 0.18 7.26 -1.18
N PRO A 86 -0.17 6.78 -2.39
CA PRO A 86 0.81 6.38 -3.39
C PRO A 86 1.48 7.63 -3.95
N LEU A 87 2.76 7.81 -3.67
CA LEU A 87 3.50 9.04 -4.01
C LEU A 87 3.59 9.28 -5.52
N ALA A 88 3.62 8.23 -6.33
CA ALA A 88 3.58 8.36 -7.78
C ALA A 88 2.33 9.10 -8.30
N ALA A 89 1.19 9.02 -7.58
CA ALA A 89 -0.03 9.73 -7.95
C ALA A 89 -0.01 11.21 -7.57
N ALA A 90 0.90 11.61 -6.66
CA ALA A 90 1.04 12.96 -6.14
C ALA A 90 2.32 13.67 -6.61
N ALA A 91 3.18 13.01 -7.39
CA ALA A 91 4.44 13.55 -7.86
C ALA A 91 4.25 14.88 -8.63
N GLY A 92 5.09 15.87 -8.35
CA GLY A 92 5.01 17.24 -8.86
C GLY A 92 3.97 18.14 -8.16
N ARG A 93 3.17 17.59 -7.23
CA ARG A 93 2.16 18.34 -6.44
C ARG A 93 2.00 17.81 -5.02
N LEU A 94 3.05 17.20 -4.51
CA LEU A 94 3.02 16.49 -3.24
C LEU A 94 2.62 17.39 -2.06
N GLY A 95 3.02 18.67 -2.05
CA GLY A 95 2.67 19.61 -0.99
C GLY A 95 1.16 19.69 -0.73
N GLN A 96 0.35 19.85 -1.78
CA GLN A 96 -1.11 19.90 -1.67
C GLN A 96 -1.71 18.58 -1.14
N ALA A 97 -1.16 17.45 -1.59
CA ALA A 97 -1.62 16.15 -1.13
C ALA A 97 -1.34 15.96 0.37
N LEU A 98 -0.16 16.35 0.84
CA LEU A 98 0.27 16.22 2.24
C LEU A 98 -0.48 17.15 3.19
N GLU A 99 -0.89 18.35 2.75
CA GLU A 99 -1.72 19.26 3.55
C GLU A 99 -3.08 18.63 3.93
N SER A 100 -3.64 17.80 3.06
CA SER A 100 -4.90 17.12 3.33
C SER A 100 -4.80 16.02 4.37
N LEU A 101 -3.58 15.63 4.76
CA LEU A 101 -3.29 14.56 5.72
C LEU A 101 -3.06 15.07 7.16
N ASP A 102 -3.11 16.39 7.37
CA ASP A 102 -2.99 16.95 8.70
C ASP A 102 -4.16 16.48 9.59
N GLY A 103 -3.84 16.06 10.82
CA GLY A 103 -4.82 15.53 11.76
C GLY A 103 -5.16 14.03 11.59
N MET A 104 -4.51 13.31 10.68
CA MET A 104 -4.60 11.86 10.62
C MET A 104 -3.91 11.21 11.82
N GLY A 105 -4.37 10.01 12.23
CA GLY A 105 -3.71 9.22 13.26
C GLY A 105 -2.52 8.42 12.69
N LEU A 106 -2.65 7.94 11.46
CA LEU A 106 -1.61 7.21 10.73
C LEU A 106 -1.57 7.65 9.26
N VAL A 107 -0.38 7.84 8.71
CA VAL A 107 -0.17 8.12 7.28
C VAL A 107 0.83 7.12 6.71
N ALA A 108 0.44 6.41 5.66
CA ALA A 108 1.32 5.52 4.90
C ALA A 108 1.65 6.16 3.55
N LEU A 109 2.93 6.41 3.31
CA LEU A 109 3.49 7.04 2.11
C LEU A 109 4.26 5.98 1.31
N ASP A 110 3.72 5.57 0.16
CA ASP A 110 4.22 4.44 -0.62
C ASP A 110 4.88 4.90 -1.93
N GLY A 111 6.11 4.41 -2.18
CA GLY A 111 6.85 4.67 -3.40
C GLY A 111 7.69 5.95 -3.36
N LEU A 112 8.54 6.13 -2.34
CA LEU A 112 9.43 7.30 -2.20
C LEU A 112 10.32 7.53 -3.42
N GLU A 113 10.65 6.49 -4.17
CA GLU A 113 11.39 6.58 -5.43
C GLU A 113 10.71 7.44 -6.48
N ALA A 114 9.39 7.61 -6.42
CA ALA A 114 8.63 8.39 -7.39
C ALA A 114 8.83 9.91 -7.27
N ILE A 115 9.28 10.37 -6.10
CA ILE A 115 9.52 11.79 -5.80
C ILE A 115 11.01 12.13 -5.65
N ALA A 116 11.86 11.10 -5.64
CA ALA A 116 13.30 11.29 -5.47
C ALA A 116 13.88 12.05 -6.67
N GLY A 117 14.65 13.12 -6.38
CA GLY A 117 15.21 14.03 -7.38
C GLY A 117 14.30 15.24 -7.72
N ASP A 118 13.03 15.24 -7.33
CA ASP A 118 12.20 16.45 -7.41
C ASP A 118 12.35 17.29 -6.13
N ARG A 119 13.00 18.44 -6.26
CA ARG A 119 13.30 19.33 -5.13
C ARG A 119 12.06 19.83 -4.40
N GLY A 120 10.99 20.12 -5.15
CA GLY A 120 9.73 20.64 -4.58
C GLY A 120 9.02 19.59 -3.72
N ASP A 121 8.92 18.37 -4.26
CA ASP A 121 8.29 17.25 -3.55
C ASP A 121 9.13 16.80 -2.34
N GLU A 122 10.47 16.80 -2.46
CA GLU A 122 11.35 16.45 -1.34
C GLU A 122 11.24 17.47 -0.18
N VAL A 123 11.17 18.78 -0.48
CA VAL A 123 10.94 19.82 0.54
C VAL A 123 9.56 19.65 1.17
N ALA A 124 8.52 19.43 0.36
CA ALA A 124 7.17 19.21 0.86
C ALA A 124 7.09 17.99 1.81
N LEU A 125 7.78 16.90 1.46
CA LEU A 125 7.85 15.72 2.30
C LEU A 125 8.63 15.97 3.60
N PHE A 126 9.73 16.72 3.53
CA PHE A 126 10.50 17.11 4.72
C PHE A 126 9.68 17.97 5.68
N ASP A 127 8.94 18.95 5.16
CA ASP A 127 8.06 19.79 5.97
C ASP A 127 6.93 18.99 6.59
N PHE A 128 6.31 18.08 5.83
CA PHE A 128 5.32 17.14 6.36
C PHE A 128 5.90 16.27 7.47
N HIS A 129 7.11 15.71 7.28
CA HIS A 129 7.78 14.90 8.31
C HIS A 129 7.87 15.67 9.64
N ASN A 130 8.30 16.94 9.59
CA ASN A 130 8.45 17.75 10.80
C ASN A 130 7.08 18.08 11.43
N ARG A 131 6.07 18.45 10.63
CA ARG A 131 4.71 18.70 11.12
C ARG A 131 4.08 17.46 11.74
N ALA A 132 4.19 16.31 11.07
CA ALA A 132 3.65 15.05 11.53
C ALA A 132 4.29 14.62 12.87
N ARG A 133 5.60 14.85 13.03
CA ARG A 133 6.33 14.58 14.28
C ARG A 133 5.81 15.48 15.41
N ALA A 134 5.62 16.75 15.16
CA ALA A 134 5.09 17.70 16.14
C ALA A 134 3.64 17.40 16.53
N ALA A 135 2.84 16.88 15.59
CA ALA A 135 1.44 16.55 15.80
C ALA A 135 1.20 15.11 16.35
N GLY A 136 2.24 14.30 16.53
CA GLY A 136 2.11 12.91 16.99
C GLY A 136 1.45 11.97 15.98
N ILE A 137 1.49 12.30 14.68
CA ILE A 137 0.99 11.44 13.60
C ILE A 137 1.95 10.27 13.42
N GLY A 138 1.44 9.03 13.40
CA GLY A 138 2.23 7.86 13.02
C GLY A 138 2.53 7.89 11.51
N VAL A 139 3.77 7.63 11.10
CA VAL A 139 4.13 7.61 9.68
C VAL A 139 4.82 6.31 9.30
N LEU A 140 4.35 5.72 8.20
CA LEU A 140 4.92 4.56 7.53
C LEU A 140 5.42 4.96 6.14
N TYR A 141 6.71 4.86 5.91
CA TYR A 141 7.32 5.06 4.60
C TYR A 141 7.54 3.73 3.90
N ALA A 142 7.41 3.70 2.58
CA ALA A 142 7.75 2.55 1.77
C ALA A 142 8.53 2.95 0.51
N ALA A 143 9.59 2.21 0.20
CA ALA A 143 10.45 2.45 -0.96
C ALA A 143 11.09 1.17 -1.49
N VAL A 144 11.60 1.25 -2.73
CA VAL A 144 12.31 0.13 -3.35
C VAL A 144 13.67 -0.14 -2.73
N ALA A 145 14.25 0.84 -2.01
CA ALA A 145 15.60 0.77 -1.44
C ALA A 145 15.70 1.57 -0.13
N ALA A 146 16.80 1.39 0.57
CA ALA A 146 17.15 2.16 1.75
C ALA A 146 17.27 3.67 1.44
N PRO A 147 17.03 4.58 2.43
CA PRO A 147 17.13 6.02 2.22
C PRO A 147 18.45 6.49 1.62
N ALA A 148 19.56 5.82 1.97
CA ALA A 148 20.90 6.13 1.46
C ALA A 148 21.08 5.79 -0.03
N LEU A 149 20.25 4.89 -0.57
CA LEU A 149 20.31 4.41 -1.95
C LEU A 149 19.27 5.07 -2.86
N LEU A 150 18.33 5.83 -2.30
CA LEU A 150 17.40 6.64 -3.07
C LEU A 150 18.12 7.89 -3.61
N ALA A 151 17.78 8.31 -4.82
CA ALA A 151 18.33 9.50 -5.47
C ALA A 151 17.76 10.81 -4.86
N LEU A 152 17.68 10.89 -3.52
CA LEU A 152 17.20 12.06 -2.81
C LEU A 152 18.25 13.19 -2.85
N GLY A 153 17.85 14.35 -3.36
CA GLY A 153 18.69 15.55 -3.44
C GLY A 153 18.75 16.32 -2.11
N LEU A 154 17.77 16.12 -1.19
CA LEU A 154 17.72 16.82 0.09
C LEU A 154 18.37 15.97 1.22
N PRO A 155 19.60 16.32 1.69
CA PRO A 155 20.32 15.54 2.72
C PRO A 155 19.55 15.41 4.03
N ASP A 156 18.84 16.48 4.43
CA ASP A 156 18.07 16.52 5.67
C ASP A 156 16.90 15.52 5.64
N LEU A 157 16.17 15.43 4.51
CA LEU A 157 15.11 14.43 4.33
C LEU A 157 15.69 13.01 4.43
N ARG A 158 16.80 12.74 3.72
CA ARG A 158 17.47 11.44 3.77
C ARG A 158 17.89 11.07 5.20
N SER A 159 18.42 12.03 5.97
CA SER A 159 18.78 11.83 7.37
C SER A 159 17.56 11.51 8.24
N ARG A 160 16.43 12.22 8.04
CA ARG A 160 15.17 11.95 8.77
C ARG A 160 14.61 10.56 8.46
N LEU A 161 14.58 10.18 7.20
CA LEU A 161 14.13 8.84 6.80
C LEU A 161 15.02 7.73 7.36
N ALA A 162 16.33 7.96 7.46
CA ALA A 162 17.27 7.01 8.04
C ALA A 162 17.09 6.80 9.56
N GLN A 163 16.41 7.73 10.25
CA GLN A 163 16.09 7.60 11.69
C GLN A 163 14.87 6.72 11.96
N CYS A 164 14.07 6.40 10.93
CA CYS A 164 12.94 5.49 11.09
C CYS A 164 13.41 4.05 11.31
N ALA A 165 12.66 3.28 12.10
CA ALA A 165 12.92 1.86 12.25
C ALA A 165 12.72 1.15 10.91
N ARG A 166 13.72 0.39 10.47
CA ARG A 166 13.75 -0.21 9.14
C ARG A 166 13.24 -1.64 9.14
N VAL A 167 12.39 -1.95 8.16
CA VAL A 167 11.90 -3.29 7.88
C VAL A 167 12.26 -3.65 6.44
N ALA A 168 13.23 -4.54 6.26
CA ALA A 168 13.64 -5.02 4.95
C ALA A 168 12.78 -6.22 4.53
N LEU A 169 12.09 -6.08 3.39
CA LEU A 169 11.25 -7.13 2.80
C LEU A 169 12.00 -7.80 1.65
N LEU A 170 12.13 -9.11 1.73
CA LEU A 170 12.75 -9.92 0.70
C LEU A 170 11.70 -10.45 -0.29
N PRO A 171 12.06 -10.64 -1.56
CA PRO A 171 11.20 -11.35 -2.50
C PRO A 171 10.89 -12.76 -2.00
N LEU A 172 9.65 -13.20 -2.19
CA LEU A 172 9.25 -14.57 -1.87
C LEU A 172 9.91 -15.55 -2.84
N ASP A 173 10.34 -16.68 -2.32
CA ASP A 173 10.68 -17.86 -3.11
C ASP A 173 9.44 -18.52 -3.71
N ASP A 174 9.60 -19.63 -4.40
CA ASP A 174 8.51 -20.33 -5.07
C ASP A 174 7.50 -20.89 -4.06
N ASP A 175 7.97 -21.36 -2.92
CA ASP A 175 7.11 -21.90 -1.85
C ASP A 175 6.29 -20.78 -1.20
N GLY A 176 6.89 -19.65 -0.90
CA GLY A 176 6.20 -18.47 -0.39
C GLY A 176 5.16 -17.94 -1.38
N ARG A 177 5.47 -17.91 -2.68
CA ARG A 177 4.52 -17.52 -3.73
C ARG A 177 3.36 -18.51 -3.85
N ALA A 178 3.64 -19.81 -3.74
CA ALA A 178 2.61 -20.84 -3.71
C ALA A 178 1.66 -20.64 -2.51
N GLU A 179 2.22 -20.34 -1.34
CA GLU A 179 1.40 -20.11 -0.13
C GLU A 179 0.52 -18.86 -0.26
N VAL A 180 1.02 -17.76 -0.85
CA VAL A 180 0.19 -16.59 -1.17
C VAL A 180 -0.99 -16.97 -2.06
N LEU A 181 -0.76 -17.78 -3.10
CA LEU A 181 -1.81 -18.27 -3.99
C LEU A 181 -2.84 -19.10 -3.24
N ARG A 182 -2.39 -20.06 -2.43
CA ARG A 182 -3.28 -20.92 -1.63
C ARG A 182 -4.12 -20.11 -0.66
N LEU A 183 -3.50 -19.16 0.05
CA LEU A 183 -4.18 -18.32 1.01
C LEU A 183 -5.28 -17.46 0.35
N ARG A 184 -4.95 -16.81 -0.75
CA ARG A 184 -5.91 -15.99 -1.50
C ARG A 184 -7.01 -16.81 -2.15
N ALA A 185 -6.68 -18.00 -2.68
CA ALA A 185 -7.66 -18.93 -3.22
C ALA A 185 -8.65 -19.38 -2.14
N ARG A 186 -8.14 -19.83 -0.99
CA ARG A 186 -8.99 -20.25 0.15
C ARG A 186 -9.97 -19.14 0.60
N ARG A 187 -9.50 -17.90 0.68
CA ARG A 187 -10.34 -16.75 1.08
C ARG A 187 -11.46 -16.43 0.10
N ARG A 188 -11.25 -16.76 -1.18
CA ARG A 188 -12.25 -16.58 -2.25
C ARG A 188 -13.12 -17.84 -2.46
N GLY A 189 -12.93 -18.88 -1.65
CA GLY A 189 -13.64 -20.14 -1.84
C GLY A 189 -13.22 -20.92 -3.09
N LEU A 190 -12.10 -20.52 -3.72
CA LEU A 190 -11.58 -21.20 -4.90
C LEU A 190 -10.87 -22.50 -4.50
N GLN A 191 -11.22 -23.58 -5.18
CA GLN A 191 -10.54 -24.86 -5.03
C GLN A 191 -9.47 -25.00 -6.14
N PHE A 192 -8.22 -24.83 -5.75
CA PHE A 192 -7.08 -25.06 -6.64
C PHE A 192 -6.54 -26.47 -6.50
N ASP A 193 -6.21 -27.07 -7.63
CA ASP A 193 -5.36 -28.24 -7.69
C ASP A 193 -3.89 -27.82 -7.53
N GLU A 194 -3.06 -28.58 -6.82
CA GLU A 194 -1.63 -28.29 -6.65
C GLU A 194 -0.89 -28.22 -7.99
N ALA A 195 -1.29 -29.06 -8.96
CA ALA A 195 -0.77 -28.98 -10.32
C ALA A 195 -1.09 -27.63 -11.00
N ALA A 196 -2.24 -27.04 -10.68
CA ALA A 196 -2.64 -25.72 -11.20
C ALA A 196 -1.79 -24.61 -10.57
N ILE A 197 -1.49 -24.68 -9.27
CA ILE A 197 -0.59 -23.74 -8.60
C ILE A 197 0.81 -23.80 -9.21
N ALA A 198 1.38 -25.00 -9.33
CA ALA A 198 2.68 -25.20 -9.93
C ALA A 198 2.75 -24.70 -11.39
N TRP A 199 1.68 -24.89 -12.16
CA TRP A 199 1.58 -24.41 -13.53
C TRP A 199 1.56 -22.87 -13.61
N LEU A 200 0.80 -22.21 -12.71
CA LEU A 200 0.74 -20.75 -12.61
C LEU A 200 2.10 -20.15 -12.27
N LEU A 201 2.79 -20.71 -11.26
CA LEU A 201 4.09 -20.23 -10.82
C LEU A 201 5.14 -20.29 -11.92
N LYS A 202 5.14 -21.38 -12.73
CA LYS A 202 6.05 -21.52 -13.88
C LYS A 202 5.81 -20.45 -14.96
N ARG A 203 4.58 -19.97 -15.14
CA ARG A 203 4.20 -19.04 -16.20
C ARG A 203 4.14 -17.58 -15.78
N ALA A 204 3.93 -17.31 -14.52
CA ALA A 204 3.84 -15.94 -13.99
C ALA A 204 5.21 -15.31 -13.70
N GLY A 205 6.30 -16.07 -13.87
CA GLY A 205 7.62 -15.59 -13.49
C GLY A 205 7.69 -15.23 -12.00
N ARG A 206 8.50 -14.22 -11.65
CA ARG A 206 8.65 -13.74 -10.26
C ARG A 206 7.70 -12.59 -9.90
N ASP A 207 6.84 -12.19 -10.81
CA ASP A 207 5.89 -11.09 -10.60
C ASP A 207 4.67 -11.54 -9.78
N LEU A 208 4.68 -11.23 -8.48
CA LEU A 208 3.57 -11.52 -7.58
C LEU A 208 2.32 -10.67 -7.90
N ALA A 209 2.48 -9.46 -8.41
CA ALA A 209 1.36 -8.60 -8.78
C ALA A 209 0.61 -9.15 -9.99
N GLY A 210 1.34 -9.54 -11.04
CA GLY A 210 0.76 -10.22 -12.19
C GLY A 210 0.12 -11.57 -11.83
N LEU A 211 0.72 -12.30 -10.87
CA LEU A 211 0.15 -13.54 -10.36
C LEU A 211 -1.20 -13.33 -9.66
N THR A 212 -1.30 -12.28 -8.85
CA THR A 212 -2.55 -11.93 -8.15
C THR A 212 -3.64 -11.40 -9.09
N ALA A 213 -3.27 -10.61 -10.10
CA ALA A 213 -4.21 -10.15 -11.13
C ALA A 213 -4.81 -11.32 -11.93
N ARG A 214 -4.00 -12.35 -12.23
CA ARG A 214 -4.48 -13.59 -12.86
C ARG A 214 -5.44 -14.36 -11.94
N LEU A 215 -5.18 -14.37 -10.63
CA LEU A 215 -6.08 -14.97 -9.66
C LEU A 215 -7.46 -14.27 -9.66
N ASP A 216 -7.50 -12.96 -9.79
CA ASP A 216 -8.74 -12.17 -9.88
C ASP A 216 -9.54 -12.52 -11.16
N ALA A 217 -8.86 -12.75 -12.27
CA ALA A 217 -9.48 -13.20 -13.52
C ALA A 217 -10.04 -14.63 -13.39
N LEU A 218 -9.29 -15.52 -12.74
CA LEU A 218 -9.70 -16.90 -12.49
C LEU A 218 -10.88 -17.00 -11.53
N ASP A 219 -10.94 -16.14 -10.52
CA ASP A 219 -12.05 -16.07 -9.58
C ASP A 219 -13.37 -15.79 -10.31
N ARG A 220 -13.38 -14.74 -11.13
CA ARG A 220 -14.56 -14.41 -11.95
C ARG A 220 -14.97 -15.54 -12.89
N ALA A 221 -13.99 -16.19 -13.54
CA ALA A 221 -14.26 -17.29 -14.47
C ALA A 221 -14.75 -18.56 -13.75
N SER A 222 -14.15 -18.90 -12.60
CA SER A 222 -14.52 -20.08 -11.79
C SER A 222 -15.92 -19.95 -11.19
N LEU A 223 -16.27 -18.75 -10.69
CA LEU A 223 -17.63 -18.46 -10.22
C LEU A 223 -18.67 -18.62 -11.33
N ALA A 224 -18.38 -18.09 -12.52
CA ALA A 224 -19.29 -18.21 -13.67
C ALA A 224 -19.45 -19.67 -14.14
N ALA A 225 -18.39 -20.49 -14.03
CA ALA A 225 -18.37 -21.88 -14.49
C ALA A 225 -18.72 -22.91 -13.40
N GLN A 226 -18.76 -22.52 -12.12
CA GLN A 226 -18.91 -23.40 -10.95
C GLN A 226 -17.92 -24.59 -10.97
N ARG A 227 -16.68 -24.35 -11.37
CA ARG A 227 -15.66 -25.40 -11.60
C ARG A 227 -14.44 -25.17 -10.73
N ARG A 228 -13.79 -26.29 -10.38
CA ARG A 228 -12.45 -26.27 -9.76
C ARG A 228 -11.41 -25.70 -10.72
N VAL A 229 -10.42 -24.98 -10.18
CA VAL A 229 -9.30 -24.44 -10.97
C VAL A 229 -8.26 -25.55 -11.18
N THR A 230 -8.31 -26.16 -12.35
CA THR A 230 -7.41 -27.22 -12.83
C THR A 230 -6.51 -26.69 -13.95
N VAL A 231 -5.46 -27.42 -14.31
CA VAL A 231 -4.59 -27.01 -15.45
C VAL A 231 -5.36 -26.87 -16.77
N PRO A 232 -6.31 -27.73 -17.15
CA PRO A 232 -7.14 -27.50 -18.33
C PRO A 232 -7.93 -26.18 -18.24
N PHE A 233 -8.56 -25.90 -17.10
CA PHE A 233 -9.29 -24.65 -16.88
C PHE A 233 -8.40 -23.42 -16.98
N LEU A 234 -7.17 -23.48 -16.42
CA LEU A 234 -6.17 -22.41 -16.56
C LEU A 234 -5.80 -22.14 -18.02
N ARG A 235 -5.64 -23.18 -18.82
CA ARG A 235 -5.34 -23.06 -20.26
C ARG A 235 -6.49 -22.41 -21.02
N GLU A 236 -7.72 -22.77 -20.68
CA GLU A 236 -8.93 -22.20 -21.27
C GLU A 236 -9.01 -20.70 -20.96
N VAL A 237 -8.94 -20.31 -19.68
CA VAL A 237 -9.14 -18.91 -19.26
C VAL A 237 -7.94 -18.01 -19.60
N LEU A 238 -6.72 -18.49 -19.39
CA LEU A 238 -5.50 -17.69 -19.57
C LEU A 238 -4.86 -17.88 -20.96
N GLY A 239 -5.20 -18.94 -21.67
CA GLY A 239 -4.76 -19.16 -23.05
C GLY A 239 -5.44 -18.24 -24.07
N HIS A 240 -6.64 -17.75 -23.77
CA HIS A 240 -7.37 -16.75 -24.58
C HIS A 240 -6.97 -15.31 -24.30
N ALA A 241 -6.17 -15.05 -23.25
CA ALA A 241 -5.75 -13.69 -22.87
C ALA A 241 -4.40 -13.26 -23.48
N GLY A 242 -3.84 -14.04 -24.41
CA GLY A 242 -2.52 -13.83 -25.02
C GLY A 242 -2.55 -13.76 -26.55
N GLY A 243 -3.69 -13.34 -27.13
CA GLY A 243 -3.84 -13.07 -28.56
C GLY A 243 -4.00 -11.59 -28.84
#